data_6369b8e7b97f3fa69acf6649c3590d44
#
_entry.id   6369b8e7b97f3fa69acf6649c3590d44
#
_cell.length_a   1.000
_cell.length_b   1.000
_cell.length_c   1.000
_cell.angle_alpha   90.00
_cell.angle_beta   90.00
_cell.angle_gamma   90.00
#
_symmetry.space_group_name_H-M   'P 1'
#
loop_
_entity.id
_entity.type
_entity.pdbx_description
1 polymer ?
#
loop_
_entity_poly.entity_id
_entity_poly.type
_entity_poly.pdbx_seq_one_letter_code
_entity_poly.pdbx_strand_id
1 'polypeptide(L)'
;MRSAIGGPGEATMLHTFLQRAAAPTDVSALPPGPGTQGLTTAGRERLRADLERLIATTGLPPGLPASARVLIVEAGSDAIVAPEASRCLHQELGNLLEHAPEHWCLPNVGHALLVPHLLTQVREWLGQDQWLGQDIGQPS
;
A
#
# COMPACT_ATOMS: atom_id res chain seq x y z
N MET A 1 -11.25 -14.39 6.83
CA MET A 1 -9.81 -14.24 7.16
C MET A 1 -9.55 -14.24 8.67
N ARG A 2 -10.12 -13.29 9.43
CA ARG A 2 -9.89 -13.14 10.90
C ARG A 2 -10.12 -14.41 11.71
N SER A 3 -11.16 -15.18 11.44
CA SER A 3 -11.51 -16.43 12.14
C SER A 3 -10.59 -17.62 11.80
N ALA A 4 -9.84 -17.55 10.72
CA ALA A 4 -8.94 -18.61 10.29
C ALA A 4 -7.53 -18.52 10.93
N ILE A 5 -7.16 -17.36 11.49
CA ILE A 5 -5.85 -17.13 12.09
C ILE A 5 -5.75 -17.94 13.40
N GLY A 6 -4.77 -18.85 13.45
CA GLY A 6 -4.57 -19.79 14.57
C GLY A 6 -5.44 -21.04 14.49
N GLY A 7 -6.23 -21.22 13.44
CA GLY A 7 -7.04 -22.41 13.18
C GLY A 7 -6.41 -23.36 12.16
N PRO A 8 -7.05 -24.52 11.94
CA PRO A 8 -6.53 -25.55 11.01
C PRO A 8 -6.48 -25.07 9.54
N GLY A 9 -7.22 -24.03 9.18
CA GLY A 9 -7.23 -23.43 7.84
C GLY A 9 -6.26 -22.27 7.61
N GLU A 10 -5.41 -21.93 8.60
CA GLU A 10 -4.51 -20.78 8.53
C GLU A 10 -3.56 -20.83 7.31
N ALA A 11 -2.89 -21.96 7.10
CA ALA A 11 -1.94 -22.11 6.00
C ALA A 11 -2.62 -21.94 4.63
N THR A 12 -3.79 -22.56 4.44
CA THR A 12 -4.58 -22.43 3.20
C THR A 12 -5.05 -21.00 2.99
N MET A 13 -5.52 -20.35 4.04
CA MET A 13 -5.98 -18.96 3.98
C MET A 13 -4.83 -18.01 3.60
N LEU A 14 -3.66 -18.15 4.22
CA LEU A 14 -2.48 -17.35 3.91
C LEU A 14 -2.01 -17.58 2.47
N HIS A 15 -1.95 -18.84 2.04
CA HIS A 15 -1.56 -19.17 0.67
C HIS A 15 -2.50 -18.55 -0.36
N THR A 16 -3.81 -18.72 -0.17
CA THR A 16 -4.83 -18.11 -1.06
C THR A 16 -4.74 -16.59 -1.08
N PHE A 17 -4.52 -15.96 0.06
CA PHE A 17 -4.35 -14.51 0.14
C PHE A 17 -3.12 -14.05 -0.65
N LEU A 18 -1.97 -14.72 -0.44
CA LEU A 18 -0.72 -14.38 -1.13
C LEU A 18 -0.81 -14.60 -2.64
N GLN A 19 -1.47 -15.68 -3.07
CA GLN A 19 -1.74 -15.89 -4.51
C GLN A 19 -2.53 -14.72 -5.10
N ARG A 20 -3.60 -14.28 -4.43
CA ARG A 20 -4.40 -13.13 -4.88
C ARG A 20 -3.64 -11.82 -4.84
N ALA A 21 -2.80 -11.61 -3.83
CA ALA A 21 -1.99 -10.40 -3.70
C ALA A 21 -0.90 -10.31 -4.78
N ALA A 22 -0.30 -11.43 -5.17
CA ALA A 22 0.71 -11.49 -6.22
C ALA A 22 0.12 -11.42 -7.64
N ALA A 23 -1.10 -11.95 -7.84
CA ALA A 23 -1.72 -12.01 -9.16
C ALA A 23 -1.74 -10.66 -9.88
N PRO A 24 -1.47 -10.60 -11.20
CA PRO A 24 -1.30 -11.72 -12.15
C PRO A 24 0.10 -12.37 -12.12
N THR A 25 1.05 -11.85 -11.33
CA THR A 25 2.37 -12.46 -11.16
C THR A 25 2.25 -13.74 -10.33
N ASP A 26 3.16 -14.69 -10.52
CA ASP A 26 3.20 -15.90 -9.72
C ASP A 26 3.58 -15.61 -8.26
N VAL A 27 2.99 -16.36 -7.32
CA VAL A 27 3.24 -16.20 -5.88
C VAL A 27 4.71 -16.42 -5.49
N SER A 28 5.47 -17.16 -6.28
CA SER A 28 6.91 -17.40 -6.06
C SER A 28 7.77 -16.13 -6.21
N ALA A 29 7.24 -15.09 -6.85
CA ALA A 29 7.90 -13.79 -6.94
C ALA A 29 7.84 -12.98 -5.62
N LEU A 30 6.98 -13.38 -4.68
CA LEU A 30 6.97 -12.78 -3.34
C LEU A 30 8.22 -13.18 -2.54
N PRO A 31 8.74 -12.26 -1.70
CA PRO A 31 9.82 -12.61 -0.78
C PRO A 31 9.41 -13.78 0.13
N PRO A 32 10.37 -14.63 0.54
CA PRO A 32 10.12 -15.65 1.56
C PRO A 32 9.51 -15.03 2.83
N GLY A 33 8.49 -15.68 3.36
CA GLY A 33 7.78 -15.12 4.51
C GLY A 33 6.73 -16.08 5.08
N PRO A 34 5.70 -15.55 5.74
CA PRO A 34 4.67 -16.36 6.43
C PRO A 34 3.97 -17.41 5.55
N GLY A 35 3.93 -17.20 4.24
CA GLY A 35 3.34 -18.16 3.29
C GLY A 35 4.12 -19.45 3.16
N THR A 36 5.44 -19.41 3.38
CA THR A 36 6.33 -20.57 3.28
C THR A 36 6.75 -21.12 4.64
N GLN A 37 6.85 -20.27 5.65
CA GLN A 37 7.37 -20.59 6.98
C GLN A 37 6.26 -20.71 8.05
N GLY A 38 5.02 -20.31 7.71
CA GLY A 38 3.93 -20.17 8.66
C GLY A 38 4.08 -18.94 9.57
N LEU A 39 3.06 -18.70 10.40
CA LEU A 39 3.07 -17.60 11.36
C LEU A 39 3.58 -18.09 12.72
N THR A 40 4.47 -17.32 13.32
CA THR A 40 4.79 -17.45 14.76
C THR A 40 3.61 -16.96 15.61
N THR A 41 3.60 -17.24 16.90
CA THR A 41 2.58 -16.72 17.84
C THR A 41 2.52 -15.19 17.79
N ALA A 42 3.66 -14.51 17.91
CA ALA A 42 3.75 -13.07 17.82
C ALA A 42 3.30 -12.54 16.45
N GLY A 43 3.61 -13.26 15.36
CA GLY A 43 3.14 -12.93 14.01
C GLY A 43 1.62 -13.00 13.86
N ARG A 44 0.96 -13.98 14.50
CA ARG A 44 -0.51 -14.09 14.55
C ARG A 44 -1.15 -12.94 15.31
N GLU A 45 -0.60 -12.59 16.46
CA GLU A 45 -1.08 -11.48 17.28
C GLU A 45 -0.98 -10.17 16.53
N ARG A 46 0.16 -9.91 15.88
CA ARG A 46 0.38 -8.73 15.06
C ARG A 46 -0.60 -8.67 13.88
N LEU A 47 -0.72 -9.76 13.12
CA LEU A 47 -1.65 -9.82 11.98
C LEU A 47 -3.10 -9.57 12.42
N ARG A 48 -3.54 -10.10 13.55
CA ARG A 48 -4.88 -9.82 14.09
C ARG A 48 -5.05 -8.34 14.41
N ALA A 49 -4.10 -7.74 15.12
CA ALA A 49 -4.14 -6.33 15.49
C ALA A 49 -4.14 -5.43 14.25
N ASP A 50 -3.33 -5.75 13.23
CA ASP A 50 -3.27 -4.98 11.99
C ASP A 50 -4.57 -5.09 11.18
N LEU A 51 -5.19 -6.29 11.12
CA LEU A 51 -6.50 -6.48 10.51
C LEU A 51 -7.62 -5.73 11.26
N GLU A 52 -7.57 -5.69 12.59
CA GLU A 52 -8.54 -4.93 13.40
C GLU A 52 -8.42 -3.43 13.13
N ARG A 53 -7.20 -2.91 13.07
CA ARG A 53 -6.95 -1.51 12.69
C ARG A 53 -7.46 -1.22 11.29
N LEU A 54 -7.14 -2.08 10.32
CA LEU A 54 -7.57 -1.91 8.94
C LEU A 54 -9.10 -1.87 8.83
N ILE A 55 -9.81 -2.76 9.53
CA ILE A 55 -11.28 -2.80 9.54
C ILE A 55 -11.87 -1.56 10.22
N ALA A 56 -11.22 -1.04 11.26
CA ALA A 56 -11.68 0.14 11.99
C ALA A 56 -11.36 1.46 11.27
N THR A 57 -10.45 1.45 10.30
CA THR A 57 -10.09 2.65 9.53
C THR A 57 -11.15 2.92 8.47
N THR A 58 -11.81 4.08 8.58
CA THR A 58 -12.93 4.48 7.70
C THR A 58 -12.67 5.74 6.89
N GLY A 59 -11.45 6.26 6.90
CA GLY A 59 -11.11 7.49 6.17
C GLY A 59 -9.62 7.81 6.25
N LEU A 60 -9.26 9.01 5.83
CA LEU A 60 -7.87 9.49 5.86
C LEU A 60 -7.34 9.60 7.30
N PRO A 61 -6.02 9.41 7.51
CA PRO A 61 -5.44 9.56 8.83
C PRO A 61 -5.64 10.99 9.35
N PRO A 62 -6.00 11.17 10.63
CA PRO A 62 -6.16 12.50 11.20
C PRO A 62 -4.82 13.25 11.17
N GLY A 63 -4.88 14.55 10.84
CA GLY A 63 -3.72 15.43 10.82
C GLY A 63 -2.91 15.40 9.53
N LEU A 64 -3.42 14.79 8.44
CA LEU A 64 -2.82 14.97 7.12
C LEU A 64 -2.96 16.46 6.72
N PRO A 65 -1.86 17.20 6.49
CA PRO A 65 -1.93 18.61 6.12
C PRO A 65 -2.53 18.78 4.73
N ALA A 66 -3.34 19.84 4.53
CA ALA A 66 -3.89 20.17 3.21
C ALA A 66 -2.79 20.49 2.18
N SER A 67 -1.66 21.02 2.63
CA SER A 67 -0.47 21.29 1.80
C SER A 67 0.41 20.08 1.55
N ALA A 68 0.04 18.89 2.05
CA ALA A 68 0.84 17.68 1.84
C ALA A 68 0.89 17.31 0.35
N ARG A 69 2.10 17.01 -0.13
CA ARG A 69 2.28 16.38 -1.42
C ARG A 69 2.01 14.88 -1.29
N VAL A 70 1.09 14.36 -2.08
CA VAL A 70 0.65 12.96 -2.00
C VAL A 70 0.86 12.26 -3.33
N LEU A 71 1.48 11.08 -3.29
CA LEU A 71 1.55 10.14 -4.41
C LEU A 71 0.69 8.92 -4.10
N ILE A 72 -0.21 8.58 -5.01
CA ILE A 72 -0.96 7.33 -5.01
C ILE A 72 -0.35 6.40 -6.04
N VAL A 73 0.13 5.24 -5.61
CA VAL A 73 0.57 4.16 -6.51
C VAL A 73 -0.47 3.06 -6.49
N GLU A 74 -1.12 2.84 -7.62
CA GLU A 74 -2.25 1.93 -7.74
C GLU A 74 -1.92 0.75 -8.66
N ALA A 75 -2.27 -0.44 -8.20
CA ALA A 75 -2.15 -1.68 -8.96
C ALA A 75 -3.36 -1.84 -9.89
N GLY A 76 -3.16 -1.82 -11.20
CA GLY A 76 -4.25 -1.90 -12.18
C GLY A 76 -4.95 -3.26 -12.24
N SER A 77 -4.36 -4.31 -11.65
CA SER A 77 -4.93 -5.67 -11.53
C SER A 77 -5.08 -6.10 -10.07
N ASP A 78 -5.35 -5.15 -9.15
CA ASP A 78 -5.54 -5.46 -7.75
C ASP A 78 -6.76 -6.37 -7.51
N ALA A 79 -6.52 -7.55 -6.94
CA ALA A 79 -7.56 -8.52 -6.61
C ALA A 79 -7.95 -8.50 -5.11
N ILE A 80 -7.37 -7.58 -4.33
CA ILE A 80 -7.57 -7.45 -2.88
C ILE A 80 -8.40 -6.22 -2.54
N VAL A 81 -7.98 -5.05 -3.06
CA VAL A 81 -8.68 -3.77 -2.82
C VAL A 81 -9.80 -3.60 -3.82
N ALA A 82 -11.00 -3.32 -3.32
CA ALA A 82 -12.14 -3.05 -4.19
C ALA A 82 -11.97 -1.70 -4.90
N PRO A 83 -12.36 -1.58 -6.19
CA PRO A 83 -12.25 -0.32 -6.93
C PRO A 83 -13.00 0.86 -6.27
N GLU A 84 -14.04 0.56 -5.50
CA GLU A 84 -14.80 1.54 -4.73
C GLU A 84 -13.94 2.20 -3.65
N ALA A 85 -13.10 1.42 -2.95
CA ALA A 85 -12.21 1.94 -1.90
C ALA A 85 -11.16 2.89 -2.50
N SER A 86 -10.61 2.55 -3.66
CA SER A 86 -9.68 3.42 -4.39
C SER A 86 -10.36 4.74 -4.79
N ARG A 87 -11.57 4.67 -5.35
CA ARG A 87 -12.34 5.89 -5.72
C ARG A 87 -12.65 6.77 -4.52
N CYS A 88 -13.04 6.18 -3.39
CA CYS A 88 -13.27 6.93 -2.14
C CYS A 88 -12.00 7.65 -1.68
N LEU A 89 -10.84 6.95 -1.68
CA LEU A 89 -9.55 7.55 -1.34
C LEU A 89 -9.23 8.77 -2.20
N HIS A 90 -9.36 8.64 -3.52
CA HIS A 90 -9.13 9.76 -4.45
C HIS A 90 -10.06 10.94 -4.17
N GLN A 91 -11.34 10.68 -3.90
CA GLN A 91 -12.30 11.71 -3.59
C GLN A 91 -11.99 12.41 -2.26
N GLU A 92 -11.67 11.68 -1.21
CA GLU A 92 -11.33 12.24 0.09
C GLU A 92 -10.05 13.09 0.03
N LEU A 93 -9.01 12.60 -0.66
CA LEU A 93 -7.78 13.36 -0.87
C LEU A 93 -8.03 14.61 -1.72
N GLY A 94 -8.82 14.52 -2.78
CA GLY A 94 -9.17 15.67 -3.61
C GLY A 94 -9.97 16.74 -2.88
N ASN A 95 -10.73 16.36 -1.84
CA ASN A 95 -11.46 17.32 -0.99
C ASN A 95 -10.58 17.93 0.11
N LEU A 96 -9.50 17.24 0.53
CA LEU A 96 -8.63 17.67 1.63
C LEU A 96 -7.45 18.51 1.14
N LEU A 97 -6.83 18.11 0.02
CA LEU A 97 -5.55 18.64 -0.40
C LEU A 97 -5.72 19.93 -1.23
N GLU A 98 -4.80 20.88 -1.05
CA GLU A 98 -4.70 22.11 -1.87
C GLU A 98 -4.31 21.81 -3.32
N HIS A 99 -3.58 20.71 -3.52
CA HIS A 99 -3.16 20.24 -4.84
C HIS A 99 -3.60 18.79 -5.05
N ALA A 100 -4.06 18.47 -6.25
CA ALA A 100 -4.45 17.10 -6.58
C ALA A 100 -3.29 16.11 -6.33
N PRO A 101 -3.56 14.94 -5.74
CA PRO A 101 -2.53 13.92 -5.56
C PRO A 101 -1.99 13.47 -6.92
N GLU A 102 -0.69 13.20 -6.99
CA GLU A 102 -0.10 12.53 -8.14
C GLU A 102 -0.52 11.06 -8.14
N HIS A 103 -0.84 10.51 -9.31
CA HIS A 103 -1.38 9.16 -9.42
C HIS A 103 -0.60 8.34 -10.46
N TRP A 104 -0.02 7.24 -10.02
CA TRP A 104 0.61 6.25 -10.89
C TRP A 104 -0.23 4.97 -10.92
N CYS A 105 -0.90 4.71 -12.03
CA CYS A 105 -1.59 3.45 -12.27
C CYS A 105 -0.64 2.49 -13.00
N LEU A 106 -0.36 1.33 -12.39
CA LEU A 106 0.54 0.31 -12.90
C LEU A 106 -0.29 -0.81 -13.55
N PRO A 107 -0.45 -0.82 -14.88
CA PRO A 107 -1.26 -1.82 -15.56
C PRO A 107 -0.64 -3.22 -15.41
N ASN A 108 -1.48 -4.24 -15.31
CA ASN A 108 -1.08 -5.65 -15.15
C ASN A 108 -0.23 -5.94 -13.90
N VAL A 109 -0.32 -5.10 -12.87
CA VAL A 109 0.35 -5.27 -11.58
C VAL A 109 -0.70 -5.55 -10.51
N GLY A 110 -0.42 -6.49 -9.62
CA GLY A 110 -1.29 -6.88 -8.52
C GLY A 110 -0.99 -6.11 -7.24
N HIS A 111 -1.77 -6.41 -6.20
CA HIS A 111 -1.74 -5.74 -4.90
C HIS A 111 -0.33 -5.64 -4.27
N ALA A 112 0.49 -6.66 -4.44
CA ALA A 112 1.85 -6.68 -3.89
C ALA A 112 2.84 -5.74 -4.59
N LEU A 113 2.43 -5.04 -5.66
CA LEU A 113 3.24 -4.06 -6.39
C LEU A 113 4.62 -4.60 -6.78
N LEU A 114 4.69 -5.83 -7.27
CA LEU A 114 5.93 -6.50 -7.67
C LEU A 114 6.46 -5.91 -8.98
N VAL A 115 6.98 -4.69 -8.90
CA VAL A 115 7.50 -3.94 -10.05
C VAL A 115 8.98 -3.63 -9.82
N PRO A 116 9.87 -4.05 -10.73
CA PRO A 116 11.28 -3.65 -10.69
C PRO A 116 11.39 -2.12 -10.67
N HIS A 117 12.31 -1.61 -9.88
CA HIS A 117 12.63 -0.17 -9.78
C HIS A 117 11.53 0.73 -9.20
N LEU A 118 10.36 0.23 -8.80
CA LEU A 118 9.31 1.06 -8.20
C LEU A 118 9.83 1.87 -7.00
N LEU A 119 10.59 1.24 -6.11
CA LEU A 119 11.19 1.93 -4.95
C LEU A 119 12.17 3.04 -5.38
N THR A 120 12.90 2.86 -6.46
CA THR A 120 13.80 3.89 -7.00
C THR A 120 12.99 5.08 -7.51
N GLN A 121 11.94 4.83 -8.29
CA GLN A 121 11.04 5.88 -8.80
C GLN A 121 10.36 6.66 -7.67
N VAL A 122 9.87 5.96 -6.63
CA VAL A 122 9.28 6.62 -5.45
C VAL A 122 10.32 7.46 -4.70
N ARG A 123 11.55 6.99 -4.55
CA ARG A 123 12.63 7.78 -3.93
C ARG A 123 12.97 9.02 -4.74
N GLU A 124 13.03 8.91 -6.06
CA GLU A 124 13.25 10.05 -6.96
C GLU A 124 12.11 11.07 -6.82
N TRP A 125 10.86 10.59 -6.76
CA TRP A 125 9.70 11.45 -6.52
C TRP A 125 9.80 12.17 -5.17
N LEU A 126 10.17 11.49 -4.09
CA LEU A 126 10.38 12.09 -2.77
C LEU A 126 11.54 13.10 -2.75
N GLY A 127 12.57 12.89 -3.56
CA GLY A 127 13.75 13.77 -3.64
C GLY A 127 13.51 15.07 -4.41
N GLN A 128 12.46 15.18 -5.21
CA GLN A 128 12.19 16.36 -6.05
C GLN A 128 11.94 17.65 -5.25
N ASP A 129 11.50 17.55 -3.99
CA ASP A 129 11.24 18.71 -3.13
C ASP A 129 12.49 19.32 -2.50
N GLN A 130 13.64 18.61 -2.49
CA GLN A 130 14.88 19.13 -1.90
C GLN A 130 15.52 20.23 -2.75
N TRP A 131 15.15 20.35 -4.01
CA TRP A 131 15.71 21.35 -4.94
C TRP A 131 14.94 22.66 -4.95
N LEU A 132 13.67 22.69 -4.56
CA LEU A 132 12.85 23.90 -4.55
C LEU A 132 13.15 24.83 -3.37
N GLY A 133 13.90 24.38 -2.37
CA GLY A 133 14.23 25.14 -1.15
C GLY A 133 15.60 25.83 -1.19
N GLN A 134 16.44 25.64 -2.21
CA GLN A 134 17.81 26.18 -2.24
C GLN A 134 17.97 27.49 -3.03
N ASP A 135 16.95 27.94 -3.72
CA ASP A 135 17.04 29.17 -4.54
C ASP A 135 16.62 30.49 -3.82
N ILE A 136 16.44 30.45 -2.49
CA ILE A 136 16.17 31.68 -1.72
C ILE A 136 17.37 32.03 -0.88
N GLY A 137 18.39 32.63 -1.46
CA GLY A 137 19.47 33.20 -0.65
C GLY A 137 20.80 33.40 -1.34
N GLN A 138 20.87 34.21 -2.38
CA GLN A 138 22.09 34.98 -2.66
C GLN A 138 21.76 36.48 -2.53
N PRO A 139 22.20 37.17 -1.47
CA PRO A 139 22.28 38.61 -1.48
C PRO A 139 23.48 39.03 -2.33
N SER A 140 23.25 39.97 -3.20
CA SER A 140 24.23 40.73 -3.96
C SER A 140 25.07 41.62 -3.05
#